data_1e2458e91342520b4b5866987d2945e4
#
_entry.id   1e2458e91342520b4b5866987d2945e4
#
_cell.length_a   1.000
_cell.length_b   1.000
_cell.length_c   1.000
_cell.angle_alpha   90.00
_cell.angle_beta   90.00
_cell.angle_gamma   90.00
#
_symmetry.space_group_name_H-M   'P 1'
#
loop_
_entity.id
_entity.type
_entity.pdbx_description
1 polymer ?
#
loop_
_entity_poly.entity_id
_entity_poly.type
_entity_poly.pdbx_seq_one_letter_code
_entity_poly.pdbx_strand_id
1 'polypeptide(L)'
;MNSPSANLRAAVDFLSSPALIRLITEIDDNGPIPPRKLANTLPDLPTHHLRRINHFARVHDLVRAAPGVGLELTTSGRELADVYDAIARWARHHAYPTRVSDFTSRIRHTLSLVESLPAPDPAGGSTRQPGVELVDAEPGFEPSGPRALLLQWLDAHPQTTALLEPDPEYGRAA
;
A
#
# COMPACT_ATOMS: atom_id res chain seq x y z
N MET A 1 -9.05 21.57 -5.56
CA MET A 1 -7.86 21.44 -4.67
C MET A 1 -8.14 20.28 -3.74
N ASN A 2 -7.61 19.10 -4.06
CA ASN A 2 -7.82 17.91 -3.22
C ASN A 2 -6.99 18.07 -1.94
N SER A 3 -7.62 17.76 -0.81
CA SER A 3 -6.94 17.78 0.49
C SER A 3 -5.87 16.68 0.52
N PRO A 4 -4.67 16.92 1.08
CA PRO A 4 -3.62 15.91 1.22
C PRO A 4 -4.12 14.61 1.87
N SER A 5 -5.12 14.73 2.74
CA SER A 5 -5.76 13.58 3.39
C SER A 5 -6.60 12.72 2.44
N ALA A 6 -7.25 13.32 1.44
CA ALA A 6 -8.03 12.58 0.44
C ALA A 6 -7.12 11.77 -0.48
N ASN A 7 -5.97 12.33 -0.85
CA ASN A 7 -4.98 11.65 -1.68
C ASN A 7 -4.32 10.48 -0.93
N LEU A 8 -4.02 10.67 0.37
CA LEU A 8 -3.50 9.59 1.20
C LEU A 8 -4.51 8.44 1.32
N ARG A 9 -5.79 8.74 1.52
CA ARG A 9 -6.84 7.75 1.62
C ARG A 9 -6.97 6.93 0.33
N ALA A 10 -7.06 7.59 -0.83
CA ALA A 10 -7.14 6.91 -2.12
C ALA A 10 -5.90 6.04 -2.38
N ALA A 11 -4.71 6.52 -1.99
CA ALA A 11 -3.48 5.76 -2.09
C ALA A 11 -3.51 4.52 -1.17
N VAL A 12 -3.93 4.66 0.08
CA VAL A 12 -4.05 3.55 1.02
C VAL A 12 -5.06 2.52 0.53
N ASP A 13 -6.24 2.93 0.07
CA ASP A 13 -7.25 2.03 -0.50
C ASP A 13 -6.69 1.20 -1.66
N PHE A 14 -5.93 1.82 -2.54
CA PHE A 14 -5.29 1.14 -3.67
C PHE A 14 -4.16 0.20 -3.21
N LEU A 15 -3.22 0.70 -2.42
CA LEU A 15 -2.03 -0.04 -1.98
C LEU A 15 -2.37 -1.15 -0.98
N SER A 16 -3.50 -1.07 -0.28
CA SER A 16 -3.99 -2.12 0.61
C SER A 16 -4.78 -3.23 -0.11
N SER A 17 -4.91 -3.15 -1.44
CA SER A 17 -5.58 -4.20 -2.22
C SER A 17 -4.87 -5.55 -2.07
N PRO A 18 -5.55 -6.62 -1.59
CA PRO A 18 -4.93 -7.94 -1.44
C PRO A 18 -4.33 -8.46 -2.74
N ALA A 19 -4.99 -8.19 -3.86
CA ALA A 19 -4.53 -8.63 -5.17
C ALA A 19 -3.25 -7.89 -5.61
N LEU A 20 -3.11 -6.60 -5.27
CA LEU A 20 -1.89 -5.85 -5.56
C LEU A 20 -0.73 -6.34 -4.69
N ILE A 21 -0.94 -6.47 -3.39
CA ILE A 21 0.08 -6.98 -2.46
C ILE A 21 0.59 -8.34 -2.94
N ARG A 22 -0.32 -9.27 -3.27
CA ARG A 22 0.03 -10.59 -3.78
C ARG A 22 0.80 -10.54 -5.09
N LEU A 23 0.40 -9.68 -6.04
CA LEU A 23 1.08 -9.55 -7.32
C LEU A 23 2.50 -9.00 -7.17
N ILE A 24 2.67 -7.91 -6.41
CA ILE A 24 3.97 -7.26 -6.19
C ILE A 24 4.91 -8.23 -5.47
N THR A 25 4.45 -8.83 -4.36
CA THR A 25 5.25 -9.76 -3.56
C THR A 25 5.64 -11.00 -4.36
N GLU A 26 4.72 -11.57 -5.15
CA GLU A 26 5.02 -12.75 -5.96
C GLU A 26 6.13 -12.49 -6.99
N ILE A 27 6.10 -11.31 -7.65
CA ILE A 27 7.13 -10.97 -8.63
C ILE A 27 8.45 -10.65 -7.92
N ASP A 28 8.41 -10.03 -6.74
CA ASP A 28 9.61 -9.72 -5.97
C ASP A 28 10.32 -10.98 -5.49
N ASP A 29 9.59 -11.90 -4.89
CA ASP A 29 10.11 -13.16 -4.32
C ASP A 29 10.55 -14.17 -5.37
N ASN A 30 9.79 -14.31 -6.47
CA ASN A 30 9.93 -15.41 -7.43
C ASN A 30 10.38 -14.95 -8.82
N GLY A 31 10.53 -13.65 -9.03
CA GLY A 31 10.92 -13.06 -10.31
C GLY A 31 9.76 -12.87 -11.29
N PRO A 32 10.06 -12.50 -12.54
CA PRO A 32 9.06 -12.14 -13.54
C PRO A 32 8.09 -13.27 -13.84
N ILE A 33 6.79 -12.93 -13.95
CA ILE A 33 5.73 -13.89 -14.25
C ILE A 33 5.45 -13.92 -15.76
N PRO A 34 5.65 -15.06 -16.48
CA PRO A 34 5.27 -15.17 -17.87
C PRO A 34 3.78 -14.89 -18.08
N PRO A 35 3.36 -14.13 -19.13
CA PRO A 35 1.99 -13.66 -19.27
C PRO A 35 0.94 -14.77 -19.24
N ARG A 36 1.28 -15.96 -19.78
CA ARG A 36 0.39 -17.13 -19.81
C ARG A 36 0.30 -17.86 -18.47
N LYS A 37 1.19 -17.56 -17.52
CA LYS A 37 1.26 -18.24 -16.22
C LYS A 37 0.64 -17.43 -15.09
N LEU A 38 0.26 -16.19 -15.30
CA LEU A 38 -0.23 -15.30 -14.25
C LEU A 38 -1.39 -15.92 -13.43
N ALA A 39 -2.39 -16.49 -14.10
CA ALA A 39 -3.51 -17.14 -13.43
C ALA A 39 -3.12 -18.43 -12.68
N ASN A 40 -2.09 -19.13 -13.16
CA ASN A 40 -1.59 -20.33 -12.48
C ASN A 40 -0.66 -20.00 -11.31
N THR A 41 0.03 -18.87 -11.39
CA THR A 41 0.93 -18.40 -10.34
C THR A 41 0.15 -17.82 -9.14
N LEU A 42 -0.99 -17.21 -9.41
CA LEU A 42 -1.88 -16.62 -8.40
C LEU A 42 -3.28 -17.27 -8.47
N PRO A 43 -3.39 -18.57 -8.15
CA PRO A 43 -4.65 -19.32 -8.30
C PRO A 43 -5.72 -18.91 -7.27
N ASP A 44 -5.31 -18.27 -6.19
CA ASP A 44 -6.16 -17.70 -5.15
C ASP A 44 -6.92 -16.44 -5.60
N LEU A 45 -6.52 -15.86 -6.75
CA LEU A 45 -7.16 -14.67 -7.29
C LEU A 45 -8.01 -14.97 -8.51
N PRO A 46 -9.30 -14.56 -8.54
CA PRO A 46 -10.14 -14.70 -9.72
C PRO A 46 -9.54 -14.01 -10.95
N THR A 47 -9.67 -14.61 -12.12
CA THR A 47 -9.07 -14.11 -13.36
C THR A 47 -9.44 -12.67 -13.69
N HIS A 48 -10.67 -12.25 -13.37
CA HIS A 48 -11.10 -10.86 -13.59
C HIS A 48 -10.40 -9.88 -12.64
N HIS A 49 -10.13 -10.28 -11.40
CA HIS A 49 -9.32 -9.48 -10.46
C HIS A 49 -7.88 -9.38 -10.95
N LEU A 50 -7.27 -10.48 -11.41
CA LEU A 50 -5.92 -10.47 -11.97
C LEU A 50 -5.78 -9.53 -13.16
N ARG A 51 -6.75 -9.55 -14.09
CA ARG A 51 -6.74 -8.64 -15.24
C ARG A 51 -6.82 -7.19 -14.79
N ARG A 52 -7.72 -6.89 -13.86
CA ARG A 52 -7.91 -5.54 -13.33
C ARG A 52 -6.66 -5.05 -12.61
N ILE A 53 -6.12 -5.84 -11.69
CA ILE A 53 -4.95 -5.42 -10.92
C ILE A 53 -3.70 -5.29 -11.78
N ASN A 54 -3.50 -6.20 -12.76
CA ASN A 54 -2.40 -6.09 -13.72
C ASN A 54 -2.51 -4.79 -14.55
N HIS A 55 -3.72 -4.45 -15.01
CA HIS A 55 -3.95 -3.20 -15.72
C HIS A 55 -3.60 -2.00 -14.85
N PHE A 56 -4.15 -1.93 -13.63
CA PHE A 56 -3.87 -0.84 -12.69
C PHE A 56 -2.39 -0.75 -12.31
N ALA A 57 -1.74 -1.86 -11.99
CA ALA A 57 -0.33 -1.88 -11.64
C ALA A 57 0.56 -1.37 -12.79
N ARG A 58 0.17 -1.60 -14.04
CA ARG A 58 0.86 -1.05 -15.23
C ARG A 58 0.59 0.45 -15.40
N VAL A 59 -0.65 0.88 -15.24
CA VAL A 59 -1.01 2.32 -15.34
C VAL A 59 -0.27 3.15 -14.29
N HIS A 60 -0.10 2.59 -13.08
CA HIS A 60 0.63 3.24 -11.99
C HIS A 60 2.14 2.98 -12.00
N ASP A 61 2.68 2.45 -13.10
CA ASP A 61 4.10 2.16 -13.28
C ASP A 61 4.73 1.29 -12.17
N LEU A 62 3.96 0.36 -11.63
CA LEU A 62 4.46 -0.60 -10.64
C LEU A 62 5.01 -1.87 -11.30
N VAL A 63 4.40 -2.26 -12.42
CA VAL A 63 4.83 -3.41 -13.22
C VAL A 63 4.87 -3.06 -14.69
N ARG A 64 5.73 -3.74 -15.43
CA ARG A 64 5.82 -3.63 -16.89
C ARG A 64 5.90 -4.99 -17.56
N ALA A 65 5.46 -5.07 -18.80
CA ALA A 65 5.64 -6.25 -19.63
C ALA A 65 7.00 -6.17 -20.34
N ALA A 66 7.91 -7.06 -19.99
CA ALA A 66 9.22 -7.18 -20.65
C ALA A 66 9.17 -8.26 -21.73
N PRO A 67 9.48 -7.96 -23.00
CA PRO A 67 9.48 -8.94 -24.09
C PRO A 67 10.40 -10.12 -23.79
N GLY A 68 9.89 -11.34 -23.93
CA GLY A 68 10.65 -12.56 -23.65
C GLY A 68 10.85 -12.91 -22.17
N VAL A 69 10.56 -12.01 -21.25
CA VAL A 69 10.74 -12.20 -19.81
C VAL A 69 9.39 -12.40 -19.13
N GLY A 70 8.47 -11.48 -19.33
CA GLY A 70 7.14 -11.52 -18.72
C GLY A 70 6.77 -10.23 -18.02
N LEU A 71 5.91 -10.33 -17.02
CA LEU A 71 5.52 -9.24 -16.15
C LEU A 71 6.55 -9.08 -15.03
N GLU A 72 7.23 -7.95 -14.99
CA GLU A 72 8.28 -7.66 -14.00
C GLU A 72 7.99 -6.36 -13.24
N LEU A 73 8.61 -6.19 -12.08
CA LEU A 73 8.53 -4.94 -11.33
C LEU A 73 9.33 -3.84 -12.02
N THR A 74 8.79 -2.63 -12.00
CA THR A 74 9.54 -1.40 -12.27
C THR A 74 10.39 -1.01 -11.05
N THR A 75 11.11 0.09 -11.12
CA THR A 75 11.78 0.65 -9.93
C THR A 75 10.77 1.01 -8.84
N SER A 76 9.69 1.71 -9.21
CA SER A 76 8.59 2.05 -8.29
C SER A 76 7.95 0.81 -7.65
N GLY A 77 7.80 -0.25 -8.44
CA GLY A 77 7.24 -1.52 -7.94
C GLY A 77 8.15 -2.23 -6.95
N ARG A 78 9.49 -2.23 -7.16
CA ARG A 78 10.46 -2.81 -6.21
C ARG A 78 10.50 -2.01 -4.91
N GLU A 79 10.53 -0.69 -5.01
CA GLU A 79 10.50 0.18 -3.83
C GLU A 79 9.18 0.00 -3.03
N LEU A 80 8.05 -0.28 -3.72
CA LEU A 80 6.80 -0.64 -3.05
C LEU A 80 6.89 -2.00 -2.35
N ALA A 81 7.56 -2.98 -2.94
CA ALA A 81 7.81 -4.27 -2.28
C ALA A 81 8.62 -4.07 -0.99
N ASP A 82 9.68 -3.24 -1.02
CA ASP A 82 10.46 -2.87 0.15
C ASP A 82 9.60 -2.21 1.25
N VAL A 83 8.67 -1.34 0.86
CA VAL A 83 7.70 -0.71 1.78
C VAL A 83 6.79 -1.77 2.41
N TYR A 84 6.25 -2.70 1.63
CA TYR A 84 5.42 -3.80 2.14
C TYR A 84 6.17 -4.67 3.14
N ASP A 85 7.41 -5.01 2.85
CA ASP A 85 8.27 -5.79 3.73
C ASP A 85 8.56 -5.07 5.05
N ALA A 86 8.86 -3.79 4.98
CA ALA A 86 9.10 -2.98 6.17
C ALA A 86 7.84 -2.87 7.05
N ILE A 87 6.67 -2.65 6.43
CA ILE A 87 5.37 -2.62 7.11
C ILE A 87 5.06 -3.98 7.77
N ALA A 88 5.24 -5.08 7.04
CA ALA A 88 4.97 -6.42 7.56
C ALA A 88 5.93 -6.80 8.71
N ARG A 89 7.19 -6.36 8.64
CA ARG A 89 8.21 -6.55 9.69
C ARG A 89 7.83 -5.77 10.95
N TRP A 90 7.43 -4.50 10.80
CA TRP A 90 6.93 -3.69 11.89
C TRP A 90 5.72 -4.34 12.56
N ALA A 91 4.72 -4.74 11.77
CA ALA A 91 3.51 -5.39 12.26
C ALA A 91 3.81 -6.70 13.00
N ARG A 92 4.77 -7.49 12.50
CA ARG A 92 5.21 -8.73 13.16
C ARG A 92 5.87 -8.44 14.51
N HIS A 93 6.72 -7.42 14.57
CA HIS A 93 7.39 -7.01 15.80
C HIS A 93 6.39 -6.60 16.88
N HIS A 94 5.32 -5.93 16.49
CA HIS A 94 4.26 -5.46 17.40
C HIS A 94 3.09 -6.46 17.55
N ALA A 95 3.21 -7.67 17.01
CA ALA A 95 2.15 -8.70 17.00
C ALA A 95 0.81 -8.17 16.44
N TYR A 96 0.85 -7.26 15.44
CA TYR A 96 -0.30 -6.57 14.88
C TYR A 96 -0.72 -7.12 13.51
N PRO A 97 -2.01 -7.26 13.20
CA PRO A 97 -3.16 -7.12 14.09
C PRO A 97 -3.25 -8.26 15.12
N THR A 98 -2.63 -9.40 14.85
CA THR A 98 -2.45 -10.53 15.75
C THR A 98 -1.12 -11.24 15.49
N ARG A 99 -0.65 -12.05 16.45
CA ARG A 99 0.59 -12.83 16.31
C ARG A 99 0.59 -13.77 15.11
N VAL A 100 -0.58 -14.33 14.75
CA VAL A 100 -0.74 -15.36 13.71
C VAL A 100 -1.24 -14.79 12.37
N SER A 101 -1.26 -13.47 12.21
CA SER A 101 -1.70 -12.85 10.96
C SER A 101 -0.75 -13.17 9.81
N ASP A 102 -1.31 -13.42 8.62
CA ASP A 102 -0.56 -13.58 7.39
C ASP A 102 0.05 -12.25 6.91
N PHE A 103 0.95 -12.33 5.92
CA PHE A 103 1.68 -11.19 5.38
C PHE A 103 0.74 -10.09 4.84
N THR A 104 -0.21 -10.48 4.01
CA THR A 104 -1.18 -9.55 3.39
C THR A 104 -2.04 -8.85 4.44
N SER A 105 -2.52 -9.59 5.43
CA SER A 105 -3.31 -9.03 6.53
C SER A 105 -2.52 -8.03 7.36
N ARG A 106 -1.24 -8.29 7.64
CA ARG A 106 -0.37 -7.34 8.34
C ARG A 106 -0.25 -6.02 7.60
N ILE A 107 0.03 -6.07 6.30
CA ILE A 107 0.16 -4.86 5.49
C ILE A 107 -1.16 -4.08 5.49
N ARG A 108 -2.27 -4.73 5.17
CA ARG A 108 -3.58 -4.09 5.08
C ARG A 108 -3.99 -3.40 6.38
N HIS A 109 -3.90 -4.08 7.50
CA HIS A 109 -4.29 -3.49 8.78
C HIS A 109 -3.35 -2.37 9.20
N THR A 110 -2.05 -2.48 8.91
CA THR A 110 -1.11 -1.39 9.22
C THR A 110 -1.36 -0.17 8.33
N LEU A 111 -1.65 -0.35 7.04
CA LEU A 111 -2.01 0.76 6.15
C LEU A 111 -3.30 1.45 6.60
N SER A 112 -4.33 0.68 6.99
CA SER A 112 -5.57 1.23 7.55
C SER A 112 -5.34 1.98 8.88
N LEU A 113 -4.42 1.49 9.71
CA LEU A 113 -4.02 2.19 10.93
C LEU A 113 -3.33 3.52 10.60
N VAL A 114 -2.40 3.52 9.64
CA VAL A 114 -1.69 4.74 9.17
C VAL A 114 -2.67 5.78 8.62
N GLU A 115 -3.71 5.37 7.90
CA GLU A 115 -4.76 6.26 7.39
C GLU A 115 -5.56 6.92 8.53
N SER A 116 -5.83 6.17 9.60
CA SER A 116 -6.61 6.67 10.74
C SER A 116 -5.86 7.66 11.63
N LEU A 117 -4.54 7.79 11.46
CA LEU A 117 -3.74 8.74 12.23
C LEU A 117 -4.01 10.19 11.79
N PRO A 118 -4.11 11.13 12.74
CA PRO A 118 -4.19 12.55 12.42
C PRO A 118 -2.97 13.00 11.62
N ALA A 119 -3.17 13.98 10.73
CA ALA A 119 -2.06 14.59 10.00
C ALA A 119 -1.02 15.13 11.02
N PRO A 120 0.30 14.98 10.76
CA PRO A 120 1.28 15.60 11.62
C PRO A 120 1.06 17.11 11.58
N ASP A 121 0.92 17.73 12.76
CA ASP A 121 0.81 19.18 12.89
C ASP A 121 2.09 19.82 12.33
N PRO A 122 2.00 20.71 11.31
CA PRO A 122 3.17 21.39 10.75
C PRO A 122 3.79 22.39 11.74
N ALA A 123 3.08 22.73 12.82
CA ALA A 123 3.58 23.52 13.93
C ALA A 123 4.05 22.59 15.04
N GLY A 124 5.32 22.20 15.00
CA GLY A 124 5.98 21.43 16.06
C GLY A 124 5.89 22.12 17.43
N GLY A 125 4.77 21.95 18.08
CA GLY A 125 4.50 22.36 19.45
C GLY A 125 4.04 21.14 20.23
N SER A 126 4.96 20.51 20.93
CA SER A 126 4.69 19.45 21.91
C SER A 126 3.81 20.04 23.02
N THR A 127 2.51 20.13 22.80
CA THR A 127 1.55 20.41 23.87
C THR A 127 0.91 19.09 24.25
N ARG A 128 1.59 18.40 25.15
CA ARG A 128 1.05 17.28 25.90
C ARG A 128 -0.12 17.83 26.71
N GLN A 129 -1.34 17.72 26.23
CA GLN A 129 -2.54 17.98 27.03
C GLN A 129 -2.65 16.84 28.07
N PRO A 130 -2.62 17.16 29.38
CA PRO A 130 -2.90 16.20 30.43
C PRO A 130 -4.43 16.06 30.53
N GLY A 131 -4.98 14.92 30.18
CA GLY A 131 -6.37 14.66 30.49
C GLY A 131 -7.20 13.81 29.56
N VAL A 132 -6.61 12.86 28.82
CA VAL A 132 -7.38 11.72 28.30
C VAL A 132 -6.53 10.47 28.57
N GLU A 133 -6.90 9.76 29.62
CA GLU A 133 -6.42 8.39 29.84
C GLU A 133 -6.93 7.51 28.68
N LEU A 134 -6.12 7.39 27.63
CA LEU A 134 -6.21 6.27 26.71
C LEU A 134 -5.52 5.09 27.37
N VAL A 135 -6.35 4.15 27.78
CA VAL A 135 -6.02 2.85 28.33
C VAL A 135 -4.87 2.23 27.52
N ASP A 136 -3.75 1.94 28.20
CA ASP A 136 -2.66 1.03 27.85
C ASP A 136 -2.27 0.96 26.36
N ALA A 137 -1.75 2.05 25.80
CA ALA A 137 -0.85 1.94 24.67
C ALA A 137 0.53 1.54 25.22
N GLU A 138 0.94 0.31 24.99
CA GLU A 138 2.31 -0.16 25.22
C GLU A 138 3.30 0.89 24.71
N PRO A 139 4.31 1.31 25.50
CA PRO A 139 5.31 2.28 25.05
C PRO A 139 6.10 1.65 23.90
N GLY A 140 5.83 2.13 22.65
CA GLY A 140 6.48 1.64 21.43
C GLY A 140 5.53 1.25 20.29
N PHE A 141 4.21 1.21 20.50
CA PHE A 141 3.23 0.98 19.44
C PHE A 141 2.95 2.29 18.67
N GLU A 142 3.97 2.85 18.05
CA GLU A 142 3.82 4.02 17.18
C GLU A 142 3.97 3.62 15.71
N PRO A 143 2.93 3.70 14.87
CA PRO A 143 3.02 3.39 13.44
C PRO A 143 3.68 4.53 12.63
N SER A 144 4.44 5.39 13.30
CA SER A 144 5.18 6.50 12.68
C SER A 144 6.20 6.00 11.64
N GLY A 145 6.87 4.88 11.89
CA GLY A 145 7.80 4.27 10.93
C GLY A 145 7.11 3.84 9.63
N PRO A 146 6.09 2.97 9.66
CA PRO A 146 5.30 2.62 8.48
C PRO A 146 4.71 3.82 7.76
N ARG A 147 4.21 4.81 8.50
CA ARG A 147 3.66 6.05 7.91
C ARG A 147 4.72 6.85 7.17
N ALA A 148 5.88 7.04 7.77
CA ALA A 148 6.97 7.80 7.16
C ALA A 148 7.44 7.13 5.86
N LEU A 149 7.60 5.81 5.85
CA LEU A 149 7.98 5.04 4.66
C LEU A 149 6.94 5.16 3.54
N LEU A 150 5.66 5.04 3.87
CA LEU A 150 4.58 5.20 2.90
C LEU A 150 4.57 6.61 2.30
N LEU A 151 4.67 7.65 3.13
CA LEU A 151 4.68 9.03 2.66
C LEU A 151 5.93 9.32 1.81
N GLN A 152 7.09 8.83 2.21
CA GLN A 152 8.32 8.96 1.43
C GLN A 152 8.17 8.31 0.05
N TRP A 153 7.59 7.11 -0.02
CA TRP A 153 7.35 6.44 -1.29
C TRP A 153 6.35 7.19 -2.17
N LEU A 154 5.26 7.72 -1.59
CA LEU A 154 4.26 8.52 -2.31
C LEU A 154 4.86 9.83 -2.85
N ASP A 155 5.71 10.50 -2.09
CA ASP A 155 6.42 11.71 -2.52
C ASP A 155 7.40 11.43 -3.67
N ALA A 156 8.05 10.28 -3.65
CA ALA A 156 8.95 9.85 -4.73
C ALA A 156 8.19 9.44 -6.02
N HIS A 157 6.91 9.08 -5.91
CA HIS A 157 6.08 8.59 -7.02
C HIS A 157 4.77 9.39 -7.19
N PRO A 158 4.85 10.70 -7.47
CA PRO A 158 3.67 11.57 -7.56
C PRO A 158 2.70 11.16 -8.70
N GLN A 159 3.20 10.49 -9.74
CA GLN A 159 2.36 9.95 -10.81
C GLN A 159 1.40 8.87 -10.33
N THR A 160 1.77 8.10 -9.32
CA THR A 160 0.89 7.09 -8.73
C THR A 160 -0.28 7.74 -7.99
N THR A 161 -0.04 8.82 -7.27
CA THR A 161 -1.07 9.57 -6.55
C THR A 161 -1.97 10.40 -7.47
N ALA A 162 -1.41 11.00 -8.51
CA ALA A 162 -2.18 11.79 -9.47
C ALA A 162 -3.24 10.97 -10.24
N LEU A 163 -2.95 9.69 -10.49
CA LEU A 163 -3.88 8.78 -11.18
C LEU A 163 -4.95 8.18 -10.24
N LEU A 164 -4.79 8.32 -8.92
CA LEU A 164 -5.77 7.88 -7.92
C LEU A 164 -6.85 8.94 -7.66
N GLU A 165 -6.74 10.12 -8.25
CA GLU A 165 -7.81 11.11 -8.19
C GLU A 165 -9.03 10.58 -8.94
N PRO A 166 -10.22 10.57 -8.32
CA PRO A 166 -11.44 10.17 -9.02
C PRO A 166 -11.66 11.16 -10.18
N ASP A 167 -11.74 10.60 -11.39
CA ASP A 167 -12.07 11.38 -12.60
C ASP A 167 -13.41 12.09 -12.39
N PRO A 168 -13.45 13.44 -12.38
CA PRO A 168 -14.67 14.20 -12.10
C PRO A 168 -15.75 14.00 -13.19
N GLU A 169 -15.46 13.36 -14.30
CA GLU A 169 -16.42 13.12 -15.38
C GLU A 169 -17.26 11.86 -15.20
N TYR A 170 -16.84 10.89 -14.37
CA TYR A 170 -17.60 9.65 -14.17
C TYR A 170 -18.79 9.78 -13.19
N GLY A 171 -18.93 10.91 -12.50
CA GLY A 171 -20.02 11.20 -11.56
C GLY A 171 -21.28 11.84 -12.16
N ARG A 172 -21.36 12.05 -13.48
CA ARG A 172 -22.44 12.84 -14.11
C ARG A 172 -23.34 12.07 -15.07
N ALA A 173 -23.33 10.75 -15.02
CA ALA A 173 -24.25 9.91 -15.79
C ALA A 173 -25.02 8.97 -14.87
N ALA A 174 -26.03 9.50 -14.19
CA ALA A 174 -27.18 8.77 -13.64
C ALA A 174 -28.39 9.70 -13.61
#